data_2e9f134f792d41f007fc3648377481af
#
_entry.id   2e9f134f792d41f007fc3648377481af
#
_cell.length_a   1.000
_cell.length_b   1.000
_cell.length_c   1.000
_cell.angle_alpha   90.00
_cell.angle_beta   90.00
_cell.angle_gamma   90.00
#
_symmetry.space_group_name_H-M   'P 1'
#
loop_
_entity.id
_entity.type
_entity.pdbx_description
1 polymer ?
#
loop_
_entity_poly.entity_id
_entity_poly.type
_entity_poly.pdbx_seq_one_letter_code
_entity_poly.pdbx_strand_id
1 'polypeptide(L)'
;MVIQKWVGARVGLMGNPSDGFGGKTIACLVRNFGAQATLRESSTVEIVRHPVYDPLSFSSLEHLEETAAHDGYYGGIRLLYATCSKFRHYCRERGIQLPDRNFALQYDTNIPRQVGLGGSSAIIAAVLNALMEF
;
A
#
# COMPACT_ATOMS: atom_id res chain seq x y z
N MET A 1 9.76 -13.52 -13.56
CA MET A 1 9.07 -12.26 -13.94
C MET A 1 9.15 -11.26 -12.80
N VAL A 2 9.30 -9.95 -13.10
CA VAL A 2 9.27 -8.86 -12.10
C VAL A 2 8.33 -7.77 -12.61
N ILE A 3 7.36 -7.39 -11.81
CA ILE A 3 6.41 -6.32 -12.09
C ILE A 3 6.65 -5.20 -11.09
N GLN A 4 6.80 -3.97 -11.58
CA GLN A 4 6.92 -2.78 -10.75
C GLN A 4 5.85 -1.77 -11.13
N LYS A 5 5.12 -1.28 -10.15
CA LYS A 5 4.08 -0.26 -10.32
C LYS A 5 4.33 0.89 -9.38
N TRP A 6 4.32 2.08 -9.92
CA TRP A 6 4.45 3.33 -9.16
C TRP A 6 3.14 4.13 -9.23
N VAL A 7 2.73 4.69 -8.10
CA VAL A 7 1.54 5.54 -7.99
C VAL A 7 1.89 6.81 -7.24
N GLY A 8 1.59 7.97 -7.83
CA GLY A 8 1.83 9.27 -7.24
C GLY A 8 0.97 9.52 -6.00
N ALA A 9 1.49 10.34 -5.10
CA ALA A 9 0.73 10.88 -3.98
C ALA A 9 -0.45 11.73 -4.47
N ARG A 10 -1.49 11.85 -3.66
CA ARG A 10 -2.67 12.66 -3.96
C ARG A 10 -2.94 13.65 -2.83
N VAL A 11 -3.21 14.89 -3.20
CA VAL A 11 -3.69 15.91 -2.28
C VAL A 11 -5.11 16.35 -2.66
N GLY A 12 -6.01 16.43 -1.70
CA GLY A 12 -7.31 17.07 -1.84
C GLY A 12 -7.15 18.58 -1.69
N LEU A 13 -7.48 19.34 -2.73
CA LEU A 13 -7.43 20.80 -2.71
C LEU A 13 -8.69 21.40 -2.10
N MET A 14 -9.86 20.84 -2.44
CA MET A 14 -11.16 21.29 -1.95
C MET A 14 -12.11 20.09 -1.85
N GLY A 15 -13.05 20.16 -0.91
CA GLY A 15 -14.16 19.21 -0.78
C GLY A 15 -13.81 17.88 -0.11
N ASN A 16 -12.65 17.70 0.43
CA ASN A 16 -12.29 16.53 1.23
C ASN A 16 -12.64 16.79 2.71
N PRO A 17 -13.47 15.97 3.39
CA PRO A 17 -13.96 14.61 3.01
C PRO A 17 -15.40 14.58 2.44
N SER A 18 -15.92 15.66 1.85
CA SER A 18 -17.30 15.71 1.36
C SER A 18 -17.62 14.68 0.27
N ASP A 19 -16.61 14.17 -0.42
CA ASP A 19 -16.73 13.06 -1.38
C ASP A 19 -17.32 11.78 -0.75
N GLY A 20 -17.04 11.52 0.52
CA GLY A 20 -17.65 10.41 1.29
C GLY A 20 -19.17 10.58 1.52
N PHE A 21 -19.71 11.77 1.27
CA PHE A 21 -21.13 12.12 1.45
C PHE A 21 -21.78 12.57 0.14
N GLY A 22 -21.24 12.17 -1.00
CA GLY A 22 -21.76 12.53 -2.33
C GLY A 22 -21.42 13.95 -2.78
N GLY A 23 -20.55 14.66 -2.06
CA GLY A 23 -20.07 15.99 -2.42
C GLY A 23 -18.99 15.95 -3.50
N LYS A 24 -18.75 17.11 -4.14
CA LYS A 24 -17.71 17.26 -5.15
C LYS A 24 -16.35 17.53 -4.50
N THR A 25 -15.28 16.96 -5.07
CA THR A 25 -13.91 17.14 -4.59
C THR A 25 -13.00 17.52 -5.76
N ILE A 26 -12.06 18.41 -5.50
CA ILE A 26 -10.94 18.70 -6.40
C ILE A 26 -9.69 18.15 -5.76
N ALA A 27 -8.99 17.27 -6.47
CA ALA A 27 -7.73 16.68 -6.04
C ALA A 27 -6.71 16.70 -7.16
N CYS A 28 -5.42 16.69 -6.83
CA CYS A 28 -4.35 16.57 -7.80
C CYS A 28 -3.31 15.53 -7.37
N LEU A 29 -2.55 15.02 -8.34
CA LEU A 29 -1.40 14.17 -8.10
C LEU A 29 -0.15 15.02 -7.86
N VAL A 30 0.65 14.58 -6.89
CA VAL A 30 1.96 15.16 -6.57
C VAL A 30 3.02 14.18 -7.05
N ARG A 31 3.68 14.48 -8.15
CA ARG A 31 4.53 13.51 -8.87
C ARG A 31 5.90 13.23 -8.24
N ASN A 32 6.39 14.12 -7.39
CA ASN A 32 7.66 13.94 -6.70
C ASN A 32 7.56 13.02 -5.46
N PHE A 33 6.34 12.67 -5.06
CA PHE A 33 6.06 11.70 -4.01
C PHE A 33 5.19 10.58 -4.56
N GLY A 34 5.46 9.35 -4.14
CA GLY A 34 4.70 8.19 -4.58
C GLY A 34 5.00 6.94 -3.79
N ALA A 35 4.27 5.90 -4.11
CA ALA A 35 4.50 4.56 -3.61
C ALA A 35 4.74 3.60 -4.79
N GLN A 36 5.65 2.67 -4.60
CA GLN A 36 5.98 1.61 -5.54
C GLN A 36 5.62 0.26 -4.95
N ALA A 37 5.00 -0.60 -5.73
CA ALA A 37 4.89 -2.02 -5.45
C ALA A 37 5.79 -2.79 -6.40
N THR A 38 6.54 -3.76 -5.86
CA THR A 38 7.34 -4.72 -6.63
C THR A 38 6.82 -6.12 -6.35
N LEU A 39 6.40 -6.80 -7.39
CA LEU A 39 5.92 -8.18 -7.37
C LEU A 39 6.88 -9.04 -8.19
N ARG A 40 7.37 -10.12 -7.59
CA ARG A 40 8.27 -11.10 -8.23
C ARG A 40 7.65 -12.47 -8.11
N GLU A 41 7.75 -13.26 -9.17
CA GLU A 41 7.36 -14.66 -9.13
C GLU A 41 8.16 -15.43 -8.08
N SER A 42 7.48 -16.27 -7.31
CA SER A 42 8.03 -17.05 -6.21
C SER A 42 7.34 -18.41 -6.11
N SER A 43 7.91 -19.33 -5.36
CA SER A 43 7.31 -20.64 -5.09
C SER A 43 6.12 -20.58 -4.12
N THR A 44 6.04 -19.54 -3.31
CA THR A 44 4.97 -19.30 -2.33
C THR A 44 4.51 -17.86 -2.38
N VAL A 45 3.32 -17.56 -1.85
CA VAL A 45 2.90 -16.16 -1.63
C VAL A 45 3.63 -15.62 -0.40
N GLU A 46 4.46 -14.61 -0.63
CA GLU A 46 5.28 -13.97 0.40
C GLU A 46 5.00 -12.45 0.42
N ILE A 47 4.75 -11.90 1.59
CA ILE A 47 4.67 -10.46 1.80
C ILE A 47 5.94 -10.00 2.50
N VAL A 48 6.76 -9.24 1.76
CA VAL A 48 8.06 -8.75 2.24
C VAL A 48 7.85 -7.41 2.97
N ARG A 49 8.35 -7.34 4.19
CA ARG A 49 8.23 -6.13 5.03
C ARG A 49 9.18 -5.04 4.56
N HIS A 50 8.73 -3.80 4.69
CA HIS A 50 9.60 -2.66 4.50
C HIS A 50 10.57 -2.53 5.69
N PRO A 51 11.90 -2.46 5.45
CA PRO A 51 12.89 -2.49 6.53
C PRO A 51 12.77 -1.31 7.51
N VAL A 52 12.31 -0.16 7.03
CA VAL A 52 12.17 1.07 7.84
C VAL A 52 10.76 1.23 8.39
N TYR A 53 9.74 0.99 7.55
CA TYR A 53 8.34 1.29 7.92
C TYR A 53 7.59 0.13 8.57
N ASP A 54 8.15 -1.09 8.54
CA ASP A 54 7.58 -2.27 9.19
C ASP A 54 8.64 -2.95 10.11
N PRO A 55 9.26 -2.23 11.08
CA PRO A 55 10.28 -2.81 11.95
C PRO A 55 9.70 -3.89 12.87
N LEU A 56 10.50 -4.90 13.18
CA LEU A 56 10.16 -5.93 14.19
C LEU A 56 11.15 -5.97 15.36
N SER A 57 12.24 -5.21 15.28
CA SER A 57 13.24 -5.15 16.34
C SER A 57 13.45 -3.70 16.77
N PHE A 58 13.57 -3.51 18.05
CA PHE A 58 13.75 -2.21 18.69
C PHE A 58 14.92 -2.32 19.65
N SER A 59 15.68 -1.25 19.81
CA SER A 59 16.84 -1.21 20.70
C SER A 59 16.44 -1.26 22.18
N SER A 60 15.21 -0.82 22.50
CA SER A 60 14.64 -0.80 23.84
C SER A 60 13.12 -0.75 23.77
N LEU A 61 12.46 -0.95 24.93
CA LEU A 61 11.00 -0.79 25.06
C LEU A 61 10.58 0.69 24.87
N GLU A 62 11.42 1.63 25.30
CA GLU A 62 11.23 3.06 25.08
C GLU A 62 11.24 3.39 23.57
N HIS A 63 12.22 2.90 22.81
CA HIS A 63 12.26 3.07 21.35
C HIS A 63 11.03 2.45 20.66
N LEU A 64 10.51 1.31 21.15
CA LEU A 64 9.26 0.73 20.65
C LEU A 64 8.07 1.66 20.92
N GLU A 65 7.97 2.21 22.14
CA GLU A 65 6.88 3.13 22.54
C GLU A 65 6.90 4.40 21.67
N GLU A 66 8.07 5.02 21.49
CA GLU A 66 8.25 6.20 20.65
C GLU A 66 7.85 5.92 19.18
N THR A 67 8.29 4.78 18.64
CA THR A 67 7.93 4.35 17.28
C THR A 67 6.42 4.13 17.15
N ALA A 68 5.80 3.47 18.12
CA ALA A 68 4.37 3.24 18.12
C ALA A 68 3.55 4.54 18.26
N ALA A 69 4.03 5.48 19.07
CA ALA A 69 3.40 6.80 19.23
C ALA A 69 3.48 7.64 17.94
N HIS A 70 4.61 7.58 17.22
CA HIS A 70 4.83 8.33 15.99
C HIS A 70 4.19 7.65 14.78
N ASP A 71 4.39 6.35 14.59
CA ASP A 71 4.04 5.60 13.39
C ASP A 71 2.76 4.77 13.50
N GLY A 72 2.23 4.63 14.70
CA GLY A 72 1.12 3.74 15.03
C GLY A 72 1.58 2.28 15.23
N TYR A 73 0.64 1.44 15.65
CA TYR A 73 0.91 0.01 15.95
C TYR A 73 1.08 -0.87 14.70
N TYR A 74 0.77 -0.36 13.51
CA TYR A 74 0.75 -1.15 12.28
C TYR A 74 1.44 -0.40 11.14
N GLY A 75 2.41 -1.03 10.52
CA GLY A 75 3.08 -0.53 9.33
C GLY A 75 2.26 -0.67 8.03
N GLY A 76 2.91 -0.44 6.91
CA GLY A 76 2.30 -0.57 5.57
C GLY A 76 1.96 -2.01 5.18
N ILE A 77 2.59 -3.00 5.80
CA ILE A 77 2.39 -4.43 5.51
C ILE A 77 0.92 -4.86 5.60
N ARG A 78 0.15 -4.33 6.54
CA ARG A 78 -1.29 -4.60 6.66
C ARG A 78 -2.08 -4.20 5.42
N LEU A 79 -1.63 -3.17 4.70
CA LEU A 79 -2.27 -2.70 3.46
C LEU A 79 -2.07 -3.74 2.35
N LEU A 80 -0.90 -4.37 2.29
CA LEU A 80 -0.60 -5.44 1.34
C LEU A 80 -1.50 -6.65 1.61
N TYR A 81 -1.59 -7.11 2.87
CA TYR A 81 -2.50 -8.21 3.26
C TYR A 81 -3.95 -7.89 2.87
N ALA A 82 -4.44 -6.71 3.23
CA ALA A 82 -5.81 -6.32 2.94
C ALA A 82 -6.07 -6.25 1.43
N THR A 83 -5.14 -5.68 0.65
CA THR A 83 -5.27 -5.56 -0.80
C THR A 83 -5.28 -6.93 -1.47
N CYS A 84 -4.34 -7.83 -1.14
CA CYS A 84 -4.30 -9.18 -1.68
C CYS A 84 -5.58 -9.97 -1.34
N SER A 85 -6.03 -9.89 -0.09
CA SER A 85 -7.25 -10.57 0.37
C SER A 85 -8.49 -10.07 -0.37
N LYS A 86 -8.66 -8.75 -0.48
CA LYS A 86 -9.79 -8.14 -1.19
C LYS A 86 -9.75 -8.40 -2.70
N PHE A 87 -8.58 -8.34 -3.30
CA PHE A 87 -8.39 -8.69 -4.71
C PHE A 87 -8.80 -10.14 -4.99
N ARG A 88 -8.32 -11.09 -4.18
CA ARG A 88 -8.68 -12.51 -4.32
C ARG A 88 -10.19 -12.75 -4.14
N HIS A 89 -10.78 -12.08 -3.15
CA HIS A 89 -12.22 -12.15 -2.90
C HIS A 89 -13.02 -11.62 -4.10
N TYR A 90 -12.68 -10.45 -4.61
CA TYR A 90 -13.29 -9.85 -5.79
C TYR A 90 -13.22 -10.76 -7.02
N CYS A 91 -12.04 -11.33 -7.31
CA CYS A 91 -11.86 -12.25 -8.43
C CYS A 91 -12.77 -13.48 -8.29
N ARG A 92 -12.85 -14.05 -7.09
CA ARG A 92 -13.70 -15.21 -6.80
C ARG A 92 -15.19 -14.88 -7.01
N GLU A 93 -15.67 -13.75 -6.53
CA GLU A 93 -17.08 -13.34 -6.70
C GLU A 93 -17.45 -13.06 -8.15
N ARG A 94 -16.49 -12.64 -8.96
CA ARG A 94 -16.67 -12.36 -10.39
C ARG A 94 -16.35 -13.53 -11.30
N GLY A 95 -15.96 -14.69 -10.77
CA GLY A 95 -15.57 -15.86 -11.55
C GLY A 95 -14.27 -15.67 -12.35
N ILE A 96 -13.44 -14.68 -11.98
CA ILE A 96 -12.16 -14.41 -12.64
C ILE A 96 -11.17 -15.50 -12.20
N GLN A 97 -10.66 -16.28 -13.18
CA GLN A 97 -9.64 -17.27 -12.94
C GLN A 97 -8.27 -16.60 -12.79
N LEU A 98 -7.64 -16.80 -11.65
CA LEU A 98 -6.27 -16.36 -11.44
C LEU A 98 -5.29 -17.46 -11.88
N PRO A 99 -4.11 -17.10 -12.40
CA PRO A 99 -3.08 -18.08 -12.75
C PRO A 99 -2.61 -18.85 -11.51
N ASP A 100 -2.24 -20.12 -11.69
CA ASP A 100 -1.65 -20.95 -10.64
C ASP A 100 -0.15 -20.62 -10.46
N ARG A 101 0.10 -19.43 -9.98
CA ARG A 101 1.44 -18.90 -9.71
C ARG A 101 1.45 -18.14 -8.40
N ASN A 102 2.59 -18.15 -7.74
CA ASN A 102 2.81 -17.45 -6.49
C ASN A 102 3.81 -16.30 -6.67
N PHE A 103 3.84 -15.38 -5.71
CA PHE A 103 4.67 -14.18 -5.80
C PHE A 103 5.20 -13.73 -4.43
N ALA A 104 6.33 -13.06 -4.46
CA ALA A 104 6.80 -12.21 -3.38
C ALA A 104 6.43 -10.75 -3.70
N LEU A 105 5.77 -10.08 -2.76
CA LEU A 105 5.27 -8.71 -2.89
C LEU A 105 5.92 -7.81 -1.83
N GLN A 106 6.48 -6.69 -2.27
CA GLN A 106 7.00 -5.64 -1.39
C GLN A 106 6.52 -4.27 -1.85
N TYR A 107 6.57 -3.29 -0.95
CA TYR A 107 6.32 -1.89 -1.26
C TYR A 107 7.50 -1.02 -0.83
N ASP A 108 7.58 0.16 -1.43
CA ASP A 108 8.42 1.27 -1.01
C ASP A 108 7.66 2.59 -1.20
N THR A 109 8.02 3.62 -0.44
CA THR A 109 7.37 4.93 -0.55
C THR A 109 8.26 6.05 -0.03
N ASN A 110 8.23 7.19 -0.73
CA ASN A 110 8.81 8.43 -0.27
C ASN A 110 7.74 9.46 0.18
N ILE A 111 6.47 9.02 0.29
CA ILE A 111 5.38 9.89 0.76
C ILE A 111 5.56 10.08 2.27
N PRO A 112 5.72 11.34 2.75
CA PRO A 112 5.79 11.59 4.18
C PRO A 112 4.52 11.11 4.89
N ARG A 113 4.67 10.57 6.09
CA ARG A 113 3.55 10.09 6.89
C ARG A 113 2.76 11.25 7.49
N GLN A 114 1.46 11.04 7.66
CA GLN A 114 0.53 11.94 8.38
C GLN A 114 0.42 13.38 7.84
N VAL A 115 0.82 13.61 6.59
CA VAL A 115 0.75 14.94 5.94
C VAL A 115 -0.41 15.10 4.95
N GLY A 116 -1.36 14.17 4.94
CA GLY A 116 -2.54 14.28 4.07
C GLY A 116 -2.31 13.98 2.58
N LEU A 117 -1.18 13.38 2.22
CA LEU A 117 -0.82 13.07 0.82
C LEU A 117 -1.30 11.72 0.31
N GLY A 118 -2.18 11.05 1.05
CA GLY A 118 -2.81 9.79 0.61
C GLY A 118 -1.84 8.60 0.49
N GLY A 119 -0.81 8.52 1.35
CA GLY A 119 0.22 7.48 1.29
C GLY A 119 -0.33 6.06 1.29
N SER A 120 -1.25 5.73 2.20
CA SER A 120 -1.89 4.41 2.23
C SER A 120 -2.65 4.09 0.93
N SER A 121 -3.35 5.07 0.36
CA SER A 121 -4.06 4.90 -0.91
C SER A 121 -3.09 4.66 -2.07
N ALA A 122 -1.95 5.34 -2.10
CA ALA A 122 -0.93 5.15 -3.12
C ALA A 122 -0.31 3.74 -3.04
N ILE A 123 -0.01 3.24 -1.84
CA ILE A 123 0.48 1.87 -1.63
C ILE A 123 -0.57 0.85 -2.13
N ILE A 124 -1.83 0.98 -1.70
CA ILE A 124 -2.91 0.08 -2.12
C ILE A 124 -3.07 0.07 -3.64
N ALA A 125 -3.07 1.25 -4.27
CA ALA A 125 -3.23 1.37 -5.72
C ALA A 125 -2.03 0.77 -6.48
N ALA A 126 -0.80 0.97 -5.99
CA ALA A 126 0.40 0.37 -6.58
C ALA A 126 0.36 -1.17 -6.50
N VAL A 127 -0.02 -1.71 -5.33
CA VAL A 127 -0.17 -3.16 -5.12
C VAL A 127 -1.27 -3.73 -6.01
N LEU A 128 -2.43 -3.07 -6.07
CA LEU A 128 -3.53 -3.52 -6.92
C LEU A 128 -3.14 -3.55 -8.41
N ASN A 129 -2.47 -2.50 -8.88
CA ASN A 129 -1.96 -2.45 -10.27
C ASN A 129 -0.95 -3.57 -10.56
N ALA A 130 -0.10 -3.93 -9.59
CA ALA A 130 0.83 -5.03 -9.74
C ALA A 130 0.13 -6.40 -9.81
N LEU A 131 -0.89 -6.61 -8.95
CA LEU A 131 -1.69 -7.84 -8.94
C LEU A 131 -2.52 -8.02 -10.21
N MET A 132 -3.03 -6.92 -10.79
CA MET A 132 -3.79 -6.99 -12.04
C MET A 132 -2.94 -7.32 -13.27
N GLU A 133 -1.64 -7.07 -13.22
CA GLU A 133 -0.71 -7.40 -14.31
C GLU A 133 -0.10 -8.80 -14.16
N PHE A 134 -0.03 -9.33 -12.94
CA PHE A 134 0.51 -10.66 -12.64
C PHE A 134 -0.39 -11.78 -13.13
#